data_6d7f2479aac4cd891439ea61b8013374
#
_entry.id   6d7f2479aac4cd891439ea61b8013374
#
_cell.length_a   1.000
_cell.length_b   1.000
_cell.length_c   1.000
_cell.angle_alpha   90.00
_cell.angle_beta   90.00
_cell.angle_gamma   90.00
#
_symmetry.space_group_name_H-M   'P 1'
#
loop_
_entity.id
_entity.type
_entity.pdbx_description
1 polymer ?
#
loop_
_entity_poly.entity_id
_entity_poly.type
_entity_poly.pdbx_seq_one_letter_code
_entity_poly.pdbx_strand_id
1 'polypeptide(L)'
;MEIKERVSKLRVLMERNGIDVYMIPTADFHNSEYVGEHFKARAFMSGFTGSAGTLIVTKDFAGLWTDGRYFLQGEKQLEGTGIELQKMREPGVPTIAEFVVKNTPEDGVLGFDGRVVTFGEGKDLATKLKRKNATVKYDVDLVDEIWENRPALSEEPAFYMSLERAGESVASKLERVRKEMHEVGANIHVITTLDDIGWLLNIRGMDVDYVPVLLSYAVVYEDSVDLYVDERKLSDEIKKHLADHNVHIKSYNDIYEEVKQFSGNDVVLVDPECLNYAVFNNIPKEITLVERRNPTILMKAIKNEVELQHTIKAHVKDGIAHTKFIYWLKQLVKQGTSEQEDELSASAKLVEFRKEQGGFICPSFSPICGHGENGAIVHYSSSKETSIPLRTGTFFLTDTGAHFEEGSTDITRTTAMGEVSDKLKYDYTRVLQCHLRLSRLKFMEGVSGANVDLFARAPLWQDYENFNHGTGHGVGYLGNIHEGPHGIHWGIYRAAEPFKHGMVVTNEPGLYISGSHGIRLENELIVRKTVKNEYGQFMEFEVMTFVPWDLEAIDLDMLTIEDKYELNKYHAKVFEVLAPHFEGDELEWLKQATREV
;
A
#
# COMPACT_ATOMS: atom_id res chain seq x y z
N MET A 1 10.09 26.39 12.97
CA MET A 1 9.07 27.31 12.33
C MET A 1 7.69 26.70 12.60
N GLU A 2 6.80 27.47 13.20
CA GLU A 2 5.43 27.06 13.49
C GLU A 2 4.60 26.88 12.22
N ILE A 3 3.57 26.00 12.25
CA ILE A 3 2.72 25.72 11.06
C ILE A 3 2.06 27.02 10.52
N LYS A 4 1.53 27.87 11.40
CA LYS A 4 0.95 29.17 10.98
C LYS A 4 1.95 30.05 10.23
N GLU A 5 3.20 30.04 10.63
CA GLU A 5 4.26 30.82 9.97
C GLU A 5 4.57 30.22 8.58
N ARG A 6 4.63 28.89 8.45
CA ARG A 6 4.81 28.21 7.15
C ARG A 6 3.71 28.59 6.17
N VAL A 7 2.44 28.49 6.61
CA VAL A 7 1.28 28.90 5.77
C VAL A 7 1.34 30.39 5.41
N SER A 8 1.76 31.25 6.34
CA SER A 8 1.91 32.69 6.04
C SER A 8 2.99 32.95 5.01
N LYS A 9 4.15 32.28 5.11
CA LYS A 9 5.23 32.39 4.10
C LYS A 9 4.76 31.87 2.73
N LEU A 10 4.01 30.75 2.71
CA LEU A 10 3.43 30.22 1.47
C LEU A 10 2.53 31.26 0.78
N ARG A 11 1.66 31.94 1.53
CA ARG A 11 0.80 33.00 0.99
C ARG A 11 1.58 34.16 0.37
N VAL A 12 2.69 34.56 0.99
CA VAL A 12 3.59 35.56 0.41
C VAL A 12 4.19 35.11 -0.92
N LEU A 13 4.60 33.82 -0.99
CA LEU A 13 5.14 33.26 -2.24
C LEU A 13 4.04 33.10 -3.30
N MET A 14 2.82 32.72 -2.91
CA MET A 14 1.67 32.67 -3.82
C MET A 14 1.41 34.05 -4.44
N GLU A 15 1.35 35.10 -3.63
CA GLU A 15 1.14 36.47 -4.11
C GLU A 15 2.26 36.88 -5.09
N ARG A 16 3.53 36.65 -4.74
CA ARG A 16 4.68 36.93 -5.61
C ARG A 16 4.62 36.21 -6.96
N ASN A 17 4.07 35.02 -6.97
CA ASN A 17 3.93 34.16 -8.15
C ASN A 17 2.60 34.34 -8.90
N GLY A 18 1.69 35.20 -8.41
CA GLY A 18 0.37 35.41 -8.99
C GLY A 18 -0.55 34.19 -8.89
N ILE A 19 -0.45 33.44 -7.78
CA ILE A 19 -1.22 32.20 -7.54
C ILE A 19 -2.32 32.49 -6.51
N ASP A 20 -3.55 32.15 -6.84
CA ASP A 20 -4.73 32.34 -5.97
C ASP A 20 -5.03 31.13 -5.08
N VAL A 21 -4.79 29.93 -5.59
CA VAL A 21 -4.96 28.67 -4.89
C VAL A 21 -3.71 27.83 -5.06
N TYR A 22 -3.14 27.28 -3.99
CA TYR A 22 -1.99 26.37 -4.06
C TYR A 22 -2.32 25.03 -3.43
N MET A 23 -2.02 23.95 -4.16
CA MET A 23 -2.32 22.57 -3.78
C MET A 23 -1.04 21.80 -3.48
N ILE A 24 -1.01 21.08 -2.34
CA ILE A 24 0.13 20.27 -1.89
C ILE A 24 -0.40 18.88 -1.52
N PRO A 25 -0.36 17.88 -2.43
CA PRO A 25 -0.78 16.52 -2.12
C PRO A 25 0.29 15.75 -1.33
N THR A 26 -0.10 14.61 -0.75
CA THR A 26 0.86 13.56 -0.38
C THR A 26 1.19 12.81 -1.66
N ALA A 27 2.34 13.05 -2.24
CA ALA A 27 2.84 12.35 -3.41
C ALA A 27 4.35 12.59 -3.56
N ASP A 28 5.01 11.67 -4.23
CA ASP A 28 6.34 11.87 -4.83
C ASP A 28 6.21 12.15 -6.34
N PHE A 29 7.33 12.19 -7.06
CA PHE A 29 7.33 12.41 -8.51
C PHE A 29 6.84 11.20 -9.32
N HIS A 30 6.53 10.09 -8.66
CA HIS A 30 6.19 8.78 -9.23
C HIS A 30 4.77 8.32 -8.85
N ASN A 31 4.04 9.14 -8.09
CA ASN A 31 2.72 8.82 -7.55
C ASN A 31 2.73 7.57 -6.64
N SER A 32 3.79 7.41 -5.84
CA SER A 32 3.90 6.32 -4.87
C SER A 32 2.95 6.53 -3.69
N GLU A 33 2.47 5.44 -3.10
CA GLU A 33 1.63 5.49 -1.88
C GLU A 33 2.45 5.92 -0.66
N TYR A 34 3.63 5.34 -0.48
CA TYR A 34 4.60 5.76 0.53
C TYR A 34 5.66 6.64 -0.12
N VAL A 35 6.01 7.71 0.55
CA VAL A 35 6.93 8.71 -0.01
C VAL A 35 8.16 8.89 0.88
N GLY A 36 9.33 9.00 0.25
CA GLY A 36 10.57 9.29 0.96
C GLY A 36 10.55 10.67 1.64
N GLU A 37 11.47 10.90 2.58
CA GLU A 37 11.51 12.11 3.43
C GLU A 37 11.54 13.41 2.62
N HIS A 38 12.21 13.41 1.45
CA HIS A 38 12.24 14.58 0.55
C HIS A 38 10.86 15.05 0.10
N PHE A 39 9.93 14.11 -0.06
CA PHE A 39 8.59 14.34 -0.62
C PHE A 39 7.52 14.66 0.43
N LYS A 40 7.86 14.71 1.72
CA LYS A 40 6.92 14.98 2.81
C LYS A 40 6.49 16.45 2.92
N ALA A 41 6.38 17.15 1.78
CA ALA A 41 6.03 18.59 1.70
C ALA A 41 4.68 18.90 2.39
N ARG A 42 3.64 18.08 2.18
CA ARG A 42 2.34 18.24 2.81
C ARG A 42 2.44 18.09 4.34
N ALA A 43 3.17 17.08 4.83
CA ALA A 43 3.38 16.88 6.26
C ALA A 43 4.18 18.03 6.87
N PHE A 44 5.26 18.50 6.22
CA PHE A 44 6.01 19.69 6.63
C PHE A 44 5.09 20.91 6.73
N MET A 45 4.26 21.18 5.74
CA MET A 45 3.41 22.38 5.73
C MET A 45 2.25 22.32 6.72
N SER A 46 1.69 21.15 7.00
CA SER A 46 0.48 21.01 7.82
C SER A 46 0.71 20.50 9.24
N GLY A 47 1.82 19.81 9.49
CA GLY A 47 2.05 19.06 10.75
C GLY A 47 1.26 17.74 10.82
N PHE A 48 0.41 17.45 9.86
CA PHE A 48 -0.33 16.19 9.79
C PHE A 48 0.56 15.09 9.22
N THR A 49 0.69 13.96 9.92
CA THR A 49 1.61 12.87 9.58
C THR A 49 0.95 11.65 8.94
N GLY A 50 -0.38 11.64 8.78
CA GLY A 50 -1.09 10.55 8.08
C GLY A 50 -0.56 10.36 6.64
N SER A 51 -0.60 9.15 6.11
CA SER A 51 0.00 8.83 4.80
C SER A 51 -0.78 9.37 3.60
N ALA A 52 -2.03 9.78 3.77
CA ALA A 52 -2.88 10.30 2.69
C ALA A 52 -3.53 11.63 3.05
N GLY A 53 -3.44 12.61 2.15
CA GLY A 53 -4.11 13.89 2.28
C GLY A 53 -3.57 14.95 1.31
N THR A 54 -4.38 15.99 1.11
CA THR A 54 -4.02 17.14 0.28
C THR A 54 -4.27 18.43 1.06
N LEU A 55 -3.24 19.24 1.21
CA LEU A 55 -3.36 20.60 1.76
C LEU A 55 -3.67 21.58 0.62
N ILE A 56 -4.71 22.39 0.80
CA ILE A 56 -5.03 23.47 -0.12
C ILE A 56 -4.98 24.79 0.65
N VAL A 57 -4.26 25.77 0.10
CA VAL A 57 -4.11 27.09 0.67
C VAL A 57 -4.63 28.13 -0.31
N THR A 58 -5.46 29.04 0.19
CA THR A 58 -5.87 30.27 -0.50
C THR A 58 -5.42 31.49 0.30
N LYS A 59 -5.75 32.69 -0.16
CA LYS A 59 -5.44 33.93 0.55
C LYS A 59 -5.93 33.89 2.01
N ASP A 60 -7.13 33.40 2.26
CA ASP A 60 -7.80 33.52 3.56
C ASP A 60 -8.11 32.14 4.20
N PHE A 61 -7.88 31.04 3.50
CA PHE A 61 -8.20 29.69 3.94
C PHE A 61 -7.01 28.76 3.83
N ALA A 62 -6.94 27.77 4.73
CA ALA A 62 -6.09 26.59 4.59
C ALA A 62 -6.87 25.36 5.08
N GLY A 63 -6.94 24.33 4.27
CA GLY A 63 -7.68 23.09 4.59
C GLY A 63 -6.93 21.85 4.17
N LEU A 64 -7.01 20.81 4.99
CA LEU A 64 -6.46 19.49 4.73
C LEU A 64 -7.59 18.50 4.44
N TRP A 65 -7.63 17.98 3.22
CA TRP A 65 -8.52 16.87 2.82
C TRP A 65 -7.85 15.55 3.13
N THR A 66 -8.53 14.68 3.90
CA THR A 66 -8.10 13.30 4.16
C THR A 66 -9.29 12.37 4.29
N ASP A 67 -9.07 11.05 4.22
CA ASP A 67 -10.13 10.05 4.29
C ASP A 67 -10.38 9.52 5.71
N GLY A 68 -11.41 8.67 5.85
CA GLY A 68 -11.91 8.20 7.15
C GLY A 68 -10.91 7.46 8.03
N ARG A 69 -9.81 6.97 7.47
CA ARG A 69 -8.74 6.31 8.23
C ARG A 69 -8.02 7.28 9.18
N TYR A 70 -8.04 8.58 8.85
CA TYR A 70 -7.23 9.62 9.49
C TYR A 70 -8.05 10.73 10.17
N PHE A 71 -9.37 10.65 10.25
CA PHE A 71 -10.18 11.75 10.81
C PHE A 71 -9.79 12.11 12.24
N LEU A 72 -9.67 11.09 13.12
CA LEU A 72 -9.29 11.31 14.53
C LEU A 72 -7.87 11.87 14.67
N GLN A 73 -6.93 11.37 13.88
CA GLN A 73 -5.56 11.86 13.86
C GLN A 73 -5.50 13.30 13.35
N GLY A 74 -6.24 13.61 12.28
CA GLY A 74 -6.31 14.93 11.69
C GLY A 74 -6.90 15.96 12.66
N GLU A 75 -7.98 15.63 13.36
CA GLU A 75 -8.57 16.49 14.40
C GLU A 75 -7.52 16.89 15.45
N LYS A 76 -6.79 15.91 15.96
CA LYS A 76 -5.80 16.11 17.01
C LYS A 76 -4.56 16.89 16.51
N GLN A 77 -4.03 16.53 15.34
CA GLN A 77 -2.77 17.11 14.84
C GLN A 77 -2.94 18.51 14.22
N LEU A 78 -4.14 18.85 13.74
CA LEU A 78 -4.44 20.17 13.19
C LEU A 78 -4.93 21.17 14.23
N GLU A 79 -5.19 20.74 15.46
CA GLU A 79 -5.64 21.63 16.54
C GLU A 79 -4.63 22.79 16.73
N GLY A 80 -5.14 24.02 16.71
CA GLY A 80 -4.34 25.22 16.91
C GLY A 80 -3.45 25.63 15.72
N THR A 81 -3.38 24.85 14.63
CA THR A 81 -2.54 25.18 13.45
C THR A 81 -3.13 26.25 12.54
N GLY A 82 -4.45 26.46 12.59
CA GLY A 82 -5.18 27.32 11.65
C GLY A 82 -5.49 26.64 10.30
N ILE A 83 -5.28 25.33 10.20
CA ILE A 83 -5.67 24.50 9.06
C ILE A 83 -6.93 23.75 9.43
N GLU A 84 -7.98 23.83 8.60
CA GLU A 84 -9.24 23.14 8.80
C GLU A 84 -9.19 21.71 8.26
N LEU A 85 -9.69 20.74 9.03
CA LEU A 85 -9.85 19.37 8.58
C LEU A 85 -11.06 19.25 7.65
N GLN A 86 -10.86 18.78 6.44
CA GLN A 86 -11.89 18.49 5.46
C GLN A 86 -12.06 16.96 5.34
N LYS A 87 -13.11 16.43 5.98
CA LYS A 87 -13.40 14.99 6.04
C LYS A 87 -13.98 14.50 4.71
N MET A 88 -13.14 13.91 3.87
CA MET A 88 -13.54 13.46 2.53
C MET A 88 -14.73 12.50 2.58
N ARG A 89 -15.70 12.72 1.68
CA ARG A 89 -16.96 11.95 1.53
C ARG A 89 -17.99 12.14 2.64
N GLU A 90 -17.72 12.96 3.65
CA GLU A 90 -18.74 13.35 4.61
C GLU A 90 -19.74 14.34 3.97
N PRO A 91 -21.03 14.29 4.37
CA PRO A 91 -22.05 15.20 3.84
C PRO A 91 -21.65 16.67 4.02
N GLY A 92 -21.70 17.44 2.94
CA GLY A 92 -21.40 18.88 2.95
C GLY A 92 -19.92 19.23 2.78
N VAL A 93 -19.02 18.26 2.75
CA VAL A 93 -17.59 18.48 2.45
C VAL A 93 -17.36 18.40 0.94
N PRO A 94 -16.85 19.47 0.30
CA PRO A 94 -16.59 19.46 -1.13
C PRO A 94 -15.40 18.55 -1.47
N THR A 95 -15.41 17.97 -2.64
CA THR A 95 -14.21 17.33 -3.19
C THR A 95 -13.11 18.38 -3.43
N ILE A 96 -11.86 17.93 -3.52
CA ILE A 96 -10.70 18.78 -3.84
C ILE A 96 -10.98 19.59 -5.11
N ALA A 97 -11.42 18.93 -6.18
CA ALA A 97 -11.71 19.58 -7.45
C ALA A 97 -12.84 20.62 -7.34
N GLU A 98 -13.93 20.32 -6.64
CA GLU A 98 -15.03 21.28 -6.40
C GLU A 98 -14.54 22.48 -5.62
N PHE A 99 -13.74 22.27 -4.56
CA PHE A 99 -13.20 23.37 -3.75
C PHE A 99 -12.25 24.25 -4.57
N VAL A 100 -11.29 23.65 -5.29
CA VAL A 100 -10.34 24.35 -6.15
C VAL A 100 -11.07 25.19 -7.20
N VAL A 101 -12.00 24.59 -7.95
CA VAL A 101 -12.77 25.30 -8.97
C VAL A 101 -13.61 26.43 -8.39
N LYS A 102 -14.22 26.22 -7.22
CA LYS A 102 -15.02 27.27 -6.55
C LYS A 102 -14.18 28.46 -6.14
N ASN A 103 -12.98 28.21 -5.57
CA ASN A 103 -12.16 29.24 -4.93
C ASN A 103 -11.09 29.86 -5.85
N THR A 104 -10.82 29.30 -7.02
CA THR A 104 -10.05 29.99 -8.05
C THR A 104 -10.91 31.08 -8.69
N PRO A 105 -10.52 32.37 -8.68
CA PRO A 105 -11.32 33.44 -9.26
C PRO A 105 -11.38 33.35 -10.80
N GLU A 106 -12.20 34.22 -11.41
CA GLU A 106 -12.14 34.49 -12.86
C GLU A 106 -10.73 35.02 -13.21
N ASP A 107 -10.16 34.54 -14.32
CA ASP A 107 -8.78 34.82 -14.74
C ASP A 107 -7.70 34.44 -13.70
N GLY A 108 -8.07 33.63 -12.69
CA GLY A 108 -7.18 33.25 -11.59
C GLY A 108 -6.20 32.13 -11.94
N VAL A 109 -5.34 31.80 -10.97
CA VAL A 109 -4.27 30.81 -11.14
C VAL A 109 -4.32 29.78 -10.02
N LEU A 110 -4.46 28.49 -10.41
CA LEU A 110 -4.16 27.35 -9.56
C LEU A 110 -2.67 27.02 -9.66
N GLY A 111 -1.96 26.95 -8.53
CA GLY A 111 -0.56 26.53 -8.47
C GLY A 111 -0.36 25.18 -7.80
N PHE A 112 0.59 24.41 -8.27
CA PHE A 112 1.12 23.20 -7.63
C PHE A 112 2.47 22.80 -8.26
N ASP A 113 3.22 21.94 -7.58
CA ASP A 113 4.36 21.27 -8.22
C ASP A 113 3.83 20.18 -9.16
N GLY A 114 4.02 20.34 -10.46
CA GLY A 114 3.54 19.40 -11.48
C GLY A 114 4.18 18.02 -11.43
N ARG A 115 5.25 17.86 -10.65
CA ARG A 115 5.91 16.56 -10.46
C ARG A 115 5.17 15.66 -9.47
N VAL A 116 4.35 16.24 -8.56
CA VAL A 116 3.59 15.51 -7.53
C VAL A 116 2.08 15.45 -7.77
N VAL A 117 1.64 15.86 -8.95
CA VAL A 117 0.24 15.77 -9.41
C VAL A 117 0.20 14.91 -10.66
N THR A 118 -0.73 13.97 -10.75
CA THR A 118 -0.85 13.12 -11.93
C THR A 118 -1.33 13.88 -13.15
N PHE A 119 -1.00 13.39 -14.33
CA PHE A 119 -1.49 13.93 -15.60
C PHE A 119 -3.03 13.98 -15.64
N GLY A 120 -3.69 12.90 -15.22
CA GLY A 120 -5.16 12.83 -15.21
C GLY A 120 -5.79 13.89 -14.32
N GLU A 121 -5.29 14.03 -13.08
CA GLU A 121 -5.78 15.03 -12.13
C GLU A 121 -5.52 16.46 -12.63
N GLY A 122 -4.30 16.76 -13.04
CA GLY A 122 -3.93 18.09 -13.54
C GLY A 122 -4.73 18.49 -14.78
N LYS A 123 -4.96 17.55 -15.72
CA LYS A 123 -5.76 17.75 -16.93
C LYS A 123 -7.24 17.99 -16.60
N ASP A 124 -7.81 17.26 -15.64
CA ASP A 124 -9.18 17.44 -15.18
C ASP A 124 -9.37 18.83 -14.54
N LEU A 125 -8.48 19.20 -13.61
CA LEU A 125 -8.49 20.53 -12.99
C LEU A 125 -8.35 21.65 -14.02
N ALA A 126 -7.37 21.56 -14.92
CA ALA A 126 -7.18 22.54 -15.99
C ALA A 126 -8.42 22.67 -16.88
N THR A 127 -9.10 21.54 -17.20
CA THR A 127 -10.32 21.53 -18.03
C THR A 127 -11.49 22.20 -17.30
N LYS A 128 -11.67 21.95 -16.03
CA LYS A 128 -12.73 22.58 -15.21
C LYS A 128 -12.51 24.07 -15.05
N LEU A 129 -11.26 24.52 -14.88
CA LEU A 129 -10.87 25.90 -14.69
C LEU A 129 -11.03 26.76 -15.96
N LYS A 130 -10.98 26.17 -17.16
CA LYS A 130 -11.22 26.88 -18.44
C LYS A 130 -12.55 27.64 -18.47
N ARG A 131 -13.57 27.19 -17.74
CA ARG A 131 -14.88 27.87 -17.68
C ARG A 131 -14.82 29.24 -17.00
N LYS A 132 -13.77 29.50 -16.22
CA LYS A 132 -13.46 30.74 -15.54
C LYS A 132 -12.31 31.53 -16.20
N ASN A 133 -11.86 31.10 -17.38
CA ASN A 133 -10.64 31.59 -18.00
C ASN A 133 -9.39 31.49 -17.10
N ALA A 134 -9.45 30.65 -16.05
CA ALA A 134 -8.38 30.45 -15.08
C ALA A 134 -7.35 29.44 -15.62
N THR A 135 -6.13 29.55 -15.13
CA THR A 135 -4.98 28.79 -15.62
C THR A 135 -4.32 27.96 -14.52
N VAL A 136 -3.45 27.03 -14.92
CA VAL A 136 -2.64 26.21 -14.02
C VAL A 136 -1.18 26.60 -14.16
N LYS A 137 -0.52 26.89 -13.03
CA LYS A 137 0.93 27.06 -12.91
C LYS A 137 1.51 25.86 -12.18
N TYR A 138 2.26 25.01 -12.90
CA TYR A 138 2.71 23.71 -12.43
C TYR A 138 4.24 23.58 -12.32
N ASP A 139 4.97 24.60 -12.72
CA ASP A 139 6.44 24.64 -12.77
C ASP A 139 7.06 25.28 -11.51
N VAL A 140 6.35 25.23 -10.38
CA VAL A 140 6.76 25.89 -9.14
C VAL A 140 6.59 24.96 -7.93
N ASP A 141 7.67 24.73 -7.20
CA ASP A 141 7.66 24.13 -5.87
C ASP A 141 7.86 25.22 -4.81
N LEU A 142 6.76 25.85 -4.38
CA LEU A 142 6.82 26.91 -3.39
C LEU A 142 7.21 26.42 -1.99
N VAL A 143 7.06 25.12 -1.72
CA VAL A 143 7.45 24.54 -0.43
C VAL A 143 8.96 24.47 -0.30
N ASP A 144 9.68 24.23 -1.39
CA ASP A 144 11.14 24.18 -1.41
C ASP A 144 11.76 25.52 -0.95
N GLU A 145 11.15 26.65 -1.32
CA GLU A 145 11.59 27.99 -0.87
C GLU A 145 11.37 28.23 0.65
N ILE A 146 10.52 27.39 1.31
CA ILE A 146 10.18 27.54 2.73
C ILE A 146 10.94 26.52 3.58
N TRP A 147 11.21 25.33 3.03
CA TRP A 147 11.80 24.21 3.74
C TRP A 147 13.32 24.19 3.67
N GLU A 148 13.96 25.08 4.43
CA GLU A 148 15.42 25.32 4.41
C GLU A 148 16.29 24.05 4.60
N ASN A 149 15.80 23.08 5.38
CA ASN A 149 16.51 21.82 5.65
C ASN A 149 15.76 20.63 5.03
N ARG A 150 15.24 20.79 3.82
CA ARG A 150 14.56 19.69 3.13
C ARG A 150 15.55 18.53 2.93
N PRO A 151 15.20 17.30 3.33
CA PRO A 151 16.06 16.15 3.08
C PRO A 151 16.40 16.02 1.59
N ALA A 152 17.61 15.59 1.28
CA ALA A 152 17.99 15.26 -0.09
C ALA A 152 17.20 14.02 -0.58
N LEU A 153 17.20 13.78 -1.90
CA LEU A 153 16.75 12.50 -2.44
C LEU A 153 17.61 11.37 -1.89
N SER A 154 17.02 10.21 -1.70
CA SER A 154 17.73 9.02 -1.22
C SER A 154 18.90 8.65 -2.14
N GLU A 155 20.01 8.24 -1.53
CA GLU A 155 21.20 7.72 -2.20
C GLU A 155 21.43 6.24 -1.88
N GLU A 156 20.41 5.54 -1.34
CA GLU A 156 20.50 4.12 -1.01
C GLU A 156 20.81 3.28 -2.26
N PRO A 157 21.70 2.27 -2.14
CA PRO A 157 22.11 1.47 -3.27
C PRO A 157 20.98 0.59 -3.81
N ALA A 158 20.97 0.40 -5.12
CA ALA A 158 20.12 -0.57 -5.78
C ALA A 158 20.67 -1.99 -5.60
N PHE A 159 19.79 -2.99 -5.69
CA PHE A 159 20.16 -4.40 -5.71
C PHE A 159 19.50 -5.15 -6.87
N TYR A 160 20.19 -6.20 -7.32
CA TYR A 160 19.76 -7.01 -8.45
C TYR A 160 18.86 -8.17 -8.02
N MET A 161 17.81 -8.41 -8.80
CA MET A 161 16.95 -9.56 -8.69
C MET A 161 17.36 -10.62 -9.73
N SER A 162 18.10 -11.64 -9.30
CA SER A 162 18.53 -12.71 -10.20
C SER A 162 17.34 -13.42 -10.87
N LEU A 163 17.59 -14.08 -12.00
CA LEU A 163 16.54 -14.85 -12.69
C LEU A 163 15.93 -15.95 -11.79
N GLU A 164 16.73 -16.52 -10.89
CA GLU A 164 16.27 -17.51 -9.92
C GLU A 164 15.25 -16.92 -8.93
N ARG A 165 15.35 -15.63 -8.64
CA ARG A 165 14.41 -14.90 -7.75
C ARG A 165 13.25 -14.30 -8.53
N ALA A 166 13.50 -13.71 -9.70
CA ALA A 166 12.48 -13.05 -10.50
C ALA A 166 11.60 -14.01 -11.33
N GLY A 167 12.12 -15.21 -11.64
CA GLY A 167 11.42 -16.22 -12.44
C GLY A 167 11.22 -15.88 -13.91
N GLU A 168 11.43 -14.63 -14.32
CA GLU A 168 11.29 -14.16 -15.71
C GLU A 168 12.41 -13.17 -16.04
N SER A 169 13.00 -13.31 -17.23
CA SER A 169 14.07 -12.42 -17.68
C SER A 169 13.53 -11.04 -18.12
N VAL A 170 14.40 -10.02 -18.04
CA VAL A 170 14.11 -8.67 -18.56
C VAL A 170 13.72 -8.72 -20.04
N ALA A 171 14.41 -9.52 -20.85
CA ALA A 171 14.11 -9.66 -22.27
C ALA A 171 12.66 -10.17 -22.52
N SER A 172 12.23 -11.20 -21.77
CA SER A 172 10.86 -11.72 -21.87
C SER A 172 9.81 -10.68 -21.45
N LYS A 173 10.06 -9.96 -20.36
CA LYS A 173 9.16 -8.90 -19.88
C LYS A 173 9.05 -7.75 -20.90
N LEU A 174 10.18 -7.31 -21.47
CA LEU A 174 10.20 -6.27 -22.49
C LEU A 174 9.47 -6.71 -23.77
N GLU A 175 9.62 -7.97 -24.18
CA GLU A 175 8.87 -8.52 -25.33
C GLU A 175 7.36 -8.42 -25.11
N ARG A 176 6.88 -8.78 -23.91
CA ARG A 176 5.47 -8.67 -23.54
C ARG A 176 4.99 -7.22 -23.55
N VAL A 177 5.75 -6.29 -22.96
CA VAL A 177 5.41 -4.86 -22.95
C VAL A 177 5.36 -4.29 -24.36
N ARG A 178 6.37 -4.59 -25.20
CA ARG A 178 6.40 -4.13 -26.59
C ARG A 178 5.25 -4.68 -27.42
N LYS A 179 4.83 -5.92 -27.15
CA LYS A 179 3.64 -6.49 -27.78
C LYS A 179 2.39 -5.66 -27.46
N GLU A 180 2.15 -5.32 -26.19
CA GLU A 180 1.02 -4.47 -25.79
C GLU A 180 1.11 -3.05 -26.41
N MET A 181 2.33 -2.48 -26.48
CA MET A 181 2.57 -1.21 -27.19
C MET A 181 2.13 -1.30 -28.65
N HIS A 182 2.55 -2.34 -29.36
CA HIS A 182 2.18 -2.54 -30.78
C HIS A 182 0.66 -2.75 -30.96
N GLU A 183 0.01 -3.48 -30.06
CA GLU A 183 -1.46 -3.72 -30.13
C GLU A 183 -2.27 -2.42 -30.03
N VAL A 184 -1.72 -1.38 -29.40
CA VAL A 184 -2.35 -0.06 -29.30
C VAL A 184 -1.75 0.96 -30.27
N GLY A 185 -0.82 0.53 -31.13
CA GLY A 185 -0.16 1.38 -32.14
C GLY A 185 0.89 2.34 -31.58
N ALA A 186 1.40 2.11 -30.35
CA ALA A 186 2.45 2.91 -29.74
C ALA A 186 3.84 2.32 -30.06
N ASN A 187 4.84 3.21 -30.27
CA ASN A 187 6.25 2.85 -30.43
C ASN A 187 7.14 3.35 -29.29
N ILE A 188 6.57 4.13 -28.38
CA ILE A 188 7.23 4.60 -27.15
C ILE A 188 6.28 4.36 -25.98
N HIS A 189 6.82 3.97 -24.82
CA HIS A 189 6.07 3.92 -23.56
C HIS A 189 6.84 4.59 -22.43
N VAL A 190 6.22 5.59 -21.80
CA VAL A 190 6.79 6.30 -20.65
C VAL A 190 6.24 5.68 -19.36
N ILE A 191 7.12 5.13 -18.53
CA ILE A 191 6.80 4.54 -17.23
C ILE A 191 7.40 5.40 -16.12
N THR A 192 6.55 5.79 -15.17
CA THR A 192 6.96 6.61 -14.03
C THR A 192 6.80 5.90 -12.68
N THR A 193 6.07 4.80 -12.62
CA THR A 193 5.85 4.01 -11.40
C THR A 193 7.07 3.18 -11.05
N LEU A 194 7.56 3.33 -9.81
CA LEU A 194 8.83 2.77 -9.35
C LEU A 194 8.83 1.24 -9.32
N ASP A 195 7.76 0.65 -8.84
CA ASP A 195 7.57 -0.80 -8.74
C ASP A 195 7.44 -1.46 -10.12
N ASP A 196 6.80 -0.80 -11.08
CA ASP A 196 6.72 -1.27 -12.47
C ASP A 196 8.10 -1.31 -13.14
N ILE A 197 8.90 -0.25 -12.96
CA ILE A 197 10.28 -0.18 -13.47
C ILE A 197 11.14 -1.24 -12.80
N GLY A 198 11.04 -1.36 -11.48
CA GLY A 198 11.77 -2.36 -10.71
C GLY A 198 11.42 -3.79 -11.12
N TRP A 199 10.14 -4.08 -11.37
CA TRP A 199 9.69 -5.37 -11.89
C TRP A 199 10.21 -5.61 -13.30
N LEU A 200 10.07 -4.63 -14.20
CA LEU A 200 10.44 -4.76 -15.61
C LEU A 200 11.93 -5.06 -15.79
N LEU A 201 12.79 -4.36 -15.03
CA LEU A 201 14.23 -4.42 -15.16
C LEU A 201 14.92 -5.38 -14.16
N ASN A 202 14.17 -6.08 -13.32
CA ASN A 202 14.68 -6.96 -12.27
C ASN A 202 15.67 -6.26 -11.32
N ILE A 203 15.38 -5.03 -10.93
CA ILE A 203 16.15 -4.26 -9.96
C ILE A 203 15.26 -3.75 -8.84
N ARG A 204 15.83 -3.53 -7.67
CA ARG A 204 15.15 -2.94 -6.53
C ARG A 204 16.06 -1.91 -5.87
N GLY A 205 15.53 -1.12 -4.98
CA GLY A 205 16.27 -0.16 -4.15
C GLY A 205 15.58 0.00 -2.80
N MET A 206 16.07 0.91 -1.98
CA MET A 206 15.49 1.24 -0.67
C MET A 206 15.27 2.75 -0.54
N ASP A 207 14.83 3.40 -1.61
CA ASP A 207 14.66 4.85 -1.66
C ASP A 207 13.41 5.36 -0.91
N VAL A 208 12.49 4.47 -0.62
CA VAL A 208 11.26 4.74 0.11
C VAL A 208 11.21 3.82 1.32
N ASP A 209 10.91 4.36 2.49
CA ASP A 209 10.74 3.57 3.71
C ASP A 209 9.72 2.46 3.48
N TYR A 210 10.06 1.25 3.91
CA TYR A 210 9.20 0.06 3.80
C TYR A 210 8.94 -0.46 2.37
N VAL A 211 9.44 0.19 1.33
CA VAL A 211 9.15 -0.23 -0.05
C VAL A 211 10.44 -0.42 -0.84
N PRO A 212 10.74 -1.64 -1.32
CA PRO A 212 11.99 -1.92 -2.03
C PRO A 212 11.94 -1.42 -3.48
N VAL A 213 11.93 -0.10 -3.66
CA VAL A 213 11.90 0.58 -4.96
C VAL A 213 13.08 1.53 -5.15
N LEU A 214 13.40 1.81 -6.42
CA LEU A 214 14.48 2.68 -6.85
C LEU A 214 13.88 3.91 -7.54
N LEU A 215 14.18 5.12 -7.06
CA LEU A 215 13.79 6.37 -7.72
C LEU A 215 14.33 6.39 -9.16
N SER A 216 13.43 6.23 -10.12
CA SER A 216 13.79 6.14 -11.54
C SER A 216 12.59 6.42 -12.45
N TYR A 217 12.87 6.77 -13.70
CA TYR A 217 11.90 6.77 -14.79
C TYR A 217 12.40 5.85 -15.89
N ALA A 218 11.51 5.34 -16.71
CA ALA A 218 11.89 4.56 -17.88
C ALA A 218 11.12 4.99 -19.12
N VAL A 219 11.82 5.04 -20.25
CA VAL A 219 11.21 5.17 -21.58
C VAL A 219 11.55 3.93 -22.38
N VAL A 220 10.53 3.16 -22.71
CA VAL A 220 10.66 1.91 -23.49
C VAL A 220 10.44 2.24 -24.97
N TYR A 221 11.45 1.91 -25.77
CA TYR A 221 11.40 1.97 -27.23
C TYR A 221 11.29 0.56 -27.85
N GLU A 222 11.19 0.46 -29.16
CA GLU A 222 11.05 -0.82 -29.87
C GLU A 222 12.22 -1.78 -29.61
N ASP A 223 13.46 -1.28 -29.46
CA ASP A 223 14.67 -2.09 -29.32
C ASP A 223 15.52 -1.76 -28.10
N SER A 224 15.24 -0.67 -27.39
CA SER A 224 16.00 -0.18 -26.25
C SER A 224 15.11 0.29 -25.10
N VAL A 225 15.73 0.63 -23.99
CA VAL A 225 15.13 1.32 -22.85
C VAL A 225 16.08 2.39 -22.36
N ASP A 226 15.58 3.61 -22.12
CA ASP A 226 16.31 4.63 -21.39
C ASP A 226 15.84 4.62 -19.94
N LEU A 227 16.76 4.37 -19.00
CA LEU A 227 16.54 4.37 -17.55
C LEU A 227 17.13 5.64 -16.95
N TYR A 228 16.29 6.48 -16.40
CA TYR A 228 16.67 7.73 -15.74
C TYR A 228 16.81 7.48 -14.24
N VAL A 229 18.03 7.50 -13.75
CA VAL A 229 18.35 7.11 -12.36
C VAL A 229 19.61 7.82 -11.88
N ASP A 230 19.80 7.93 -10.59
CA ASP A 230 21.11 8.31 -10.05
C ASP A 230 22.10 7.13 -10.22
N GLU A 231 23.02 7.28 -11.15
CA GLU A 231 24.00 6.24 -11.50
C GLU A 231 24.87 5.79 -10.32
N ARG A 232 25.05 6.64 -9.30
CA ARG A 232 25.85 6.34 -8.10
C ARG A 232 25.27 5.17 -7.29
N LYS A 233 23.99 4.91 -7.42
CA LYS A 233 23.28 3.81 -6.76
C LYS A 233 23.51 2.45 -7.41
N LEU A 234 23.99 2.42 -8.66
CA LEU A 234 24.09 1.22 -9.46
C LEU A 234 25.49 0.59 -9.33
N SER A 235 25.54 -0.66 -8.85
CA SER A 235 26.76 -1.45 -8.86
C SER A 235 27.18 -1.80 -10.29
N ASP A 236 28.45 -2.20 -10.47
CA ASP A 236 28.96 -2.66 -11.77
C ASP A 236 28.19 -3.89 -12.29
N GLU A 237 27.70 -4.74 -11.39
CA GLU A 237 26.83 -5.89 -11.73
C GLU A 237 25.52 -5.42 -12.34
N ILE A 238 24.86 -4.43 -11.72
CA ILE A 238 23.59 -3.86 -12.22
C ILE A 238 23.83 -3.15 -13.56
N LYS A 239 24.89 -2.34 -13.67
CA LYS A 239 25.23 -1.66 -14.92
C LYS A 239 25.45 -2.65 -16.06
N LYS A 240 26.17 -3.74 -15.79
CA LYS A 240 26.36 -4.81 -16.77
C LYS A 240 25.04 -5.47 -17.14
N HIS A 241 24.21 -5.83 -16.14
CA HIS A 241 22.89 -6.42 -16.35
C HIS A 241 22.00 -5.53 -17.25
N LEU A 242 21.95 -4.23 -16.99
CA LEU A 242 21.21 -3.26 -17.80
C LEU A 242 21.74 -3.18 -19.24
N ALA A 243 23.07 -3.11 -19.40
CA ALA A 243 23.72 -3.06 -20.72
C ALA A 243 23.45 -4.34 -21.54
N ASP A 244 23.48 -5.52 -20.92
CA ASP A 244 23.19 -6.81 -21.55
C ASP A 244 21.75 -6.88 -22.13
N HIS A 245 20.84 -5.97 -21.68
CA HIS A 245 19.43 -5.87 -22.14
C HIS A 245 19.14 -4.60 -22.95
N ASN A 246 20.18 -3.92 -23.46
CA ASN A 246 20.07 -2.66 -24.20
C ASN A 246 19.32 -1.55 -23.43
N VAL A 247 19.60 -1.44 -22.13
CA VAL A 247 19.10 -0.38 -21.25
C VAL A 247 20.20 0.67 -21.08
N HIS A 248 19.90 1.91 -21.46
CA HIS A 248 20.82 3.04 -21.38
C HIS A 248 20.55 3.81 -20.08
N ILE A 249 21.60 4.06 -19.31
CA ILE A 249 21.51 4.82 -18.07
C ILE A 249 21.61 6.32 -18.40
N LYS A 250 20.67 7.09 -17.88
CA LYS A 250 20.56 8.55 -18.01
C LYS A 250 20.48 9.19 -16.63
N SER A 251 20.77 10.48 -16.52
CA SER A 251 20.60 11.21 -15.26
C SER A 251 19.12 11.33 -14.90
N TYR A 252 18.79 11.18 -13.62
CA TYR A 252 17.42 11.09 -13.12
C TYR A 252 16.48 12.20 -13.64
N ASN A 253 16.94 13.44 -13.67
CA ASN A 253 16.11 14.58 -14.09
C ASN A 253 16.09 14.80 -15.62
N ASP A 254 16.90 14.09 -16.41
CA ASP A 254 16.97 14.29 -17.86
C ASP A 254 15.66 13.94 -18.55
N ILE A 255 14.81 13.12 -17.94
CA ILE A 255 13.47 12.78 -18.45
C ILE A 255 12.65 14.01 -18.85
N TYR A 256 12.70 15.08 -18.05
CA TYR A 256 11.94 16.31 -18.29
C TYR A 256 12.39 17.07 -19.53
N GLU A 257 13.63 16.89 -19.96
CA GLU A 257 14.18 17.51 -21.18
C GLU A 257 14.11 16.55 -22.38
N GLU A 258 14.33 15.25 -22.16
CA GLU A 258 14.38 14.29 -23.26
C GLU A 258 13.00 14.02 -23.88
N VAL A 259 11.92 14.01 -23.09
CA VAL A 259 10.55 13.86 -23.64
C VAL A 259 10.15 15.01 -24.59
N LYS A 260 10.81 16.17 -24.51
CA LYS A 260 10.63 17.30 -25.44
C LYS A 260 11.18 17.00 -26.84
N GLN A 261 12.02 15.96 -26.98
CA GLN A 261 12.63 15.57 -28.23
C GLN A 261 11.79 14.58 -29.05
N PHE A 262 10.67 14.09 -28.49
CA PHE A 262 9.74 13.25 -29.24
C PHE A 262 9.27 13.99 -30.50
N SER A 263 9.18 13.32 -31.62
CA SER A 263 8.98 13.90 -32.93
C SER A 263 7.83 13.27 -33.72
N GLY A 264 7.41 13.88 -34.79
CA GLY A 264 6.13 13.71 -35.46
C GLY A 264 5.64 12.31 -35.89
N ASN A 265 6.49 11.27 -35.79
CA ASN A 265 6.08 9.87 -36.02
C ASN A 265 5.93 9.08 -34.71
N ASP A 266 6.22 9.70 -33.57
CA ASP A 266 6.14 9.02 -32.30
C ASP A 266 4.69 8.93 -31.83
N VAL A 267 4.33 7.73 -31.36
CA VAL A 267 3.06 7.44 -30.71
C VAL A 267 3.39 6.94 -29.31
N VAL A 268 3.07 7.76 -28.30
CA VAL A 268 3.51 7.54 -26.92
C VAL A 268 2.39 6.99 -26.07
N LEU A 269 2.60 5.78 -25.52
CA LEU A 269 1.74 5.19 -24.50
C LEU A 269 2.06 5.83 -23.14
N VAL A 270 1.03 6.35 -22.47
CA VAL A 270 1.11 6.96 -21.15
C VAL A 270 -0.08 6.53 -20.30
N ASP A 271 0.16 6.39 -18.99
CA ASP A 271 -0.91 6.15 -18.03
C ASP A 271 -1.26 7.48 -17.34
N PRO A 272 -2.49 8.01 -17.54
CA PRO A 272 -2.91 9.28 -16.93
C PRO A 272 -2.93 9.25 -15.39
N GLU A 273 -3.13 8.08 -14.79
CA GLU A 273 -3.18 7.93 -13.33
C GLU A 273 -1.79 7.89 -12.68
N CYS A 274 -0.74 7.64 -13.47
CA CYS A 274 0.62 7.45 -12.96
C CYS A 274 1.60 8.52 -13.45
N LEU A 275 1.50 8.93 -14.73
CA LEU A 275 2.40 9.94 -15.31
C LEU A 275 2.22 11.29 -14.60
N ASN A 276 3.30 11.90 -14.14
CA ASN A 276 3.20 13.21 -13.53
C ASN A 276 2.94 14.32 -14.57
N TYR A 277 2.28 15.40 -14.10
CA TYR A 277 1.80 16.48 -14.95
C TYR A 277 2.94 17.28 -15.61
N ALA A 278 4.11 17.36 -14.96
CA ALA A 278 5.27 18.05 -15.52
C ALA A 278 5.88 17.30 -16.71
N VAL A 279 6.04 15.98 -16.62
CA VAL A 279 6.51 15.16 -17.77
C VAL A 279 5.50 15.25 -18.92
N PHE A 280 4.19 15.12 -18.63
CA PHE A 280 3.15 15.25 -19.64
C PHE A 280 3.22 16.58 -20.42
N ASN A 281 3.35 17.71 -19.70
CA ASN A 281 3.36 19.02 -20.35
C ASN A 281 4.66 19.31 -21.14
N ASN A 282 5.71 18.52 -20.92
CA ASN A 282 6.95 18.61 -21.68
C ASN A 282 6.91 17.76 -22.97
N ILE A 283 5.97 16.84 -23.11
CA ILE A 283 5.75 16.14 -24.38
C ILE A 283 5.15 17.14 -25.40
N PRO A 284 5.73 17.26 -26.63
CA PRO A 284 5.22 18.18 -27.64
C PRO A 284 3.76 17.89 -27.99
N LYS A 285 2.97 18.94 -28.18
CA LYS A 285 1.51 18.84 -28.39
C LYS A 285 1.10 18.12 -29.69
N GLU A 286 2.00 18.06 -30.65
CA GLU A 286 1.84 17.37 -31.93
C GLU A 286 2.01 15.87 -31.83
N ILE A 287 2.53 15.35 -30.72
CA ILE A 287 2.73 13.91 -30.48
C ILE A 287 1.38 13.24 -30.21
N THR A 288 1.18 12.09 -30.83
CA THR A 288 0.01 11.25 -30.59
C THR A 288 0.18 10.51 -29.26
N LEU A 289 -0.69 10.80 -28.28
CA LEU A 289 -0.72 10.09 -27.00
C LEU A 289 -1.78 8.99 -27.03
N VAL A 290 -1.38 7.80 -26.57
CA VAL A 290 -2.27 6.68 -26.26
C VAL A 290 -2.45 6.67 -24.74
N GLU A 291 -3.56 7.23 -24.27
CA GLU A 291 -3.89 7.33 -22.84
C GLU A 291 -4.52 6.00 -22.37
N ARG A 292 -3.75 5.12 -21.74
CA ARG A 292 -4.20 3.84 -21.22
C ARG A 292 -3.41 3.44 -19.97
N ARG A 293 -4.02 2.58 -19.16
CA ARG A 293 -3.33 1.95 -18.03
C ARG A 293 -2.03 1.27 -18.46
N ASN A 294 -0.96 1.49 -17.72
CA ASN A 294 0.33 0.85 -17.94
C ASN A 294 0.18 -0.69 -17.94
N PRO A 295 0.60 -1.39 -19.00
CA PRO A 295 0.44 -2.85 -19.11
C PRO A 295 1.21 -3.62 -18.04
N THR A 296 2.32 -3.09 -17.52
CA THR A 296 3.12 -3.74 -16.47
C THR A 296 2.33 -3.92 -15.18
N ILE A 297 1.37 -3.04 -14.86
CA ILE A 297 0.52 -3.15 -13.65
C ILE A 297 -0.17 -4.52 -13.60
N LEU A 298 -0.81 -4.96 -14.68
CA LEU A 298 -1.45 -6.26 -14.72
C LEU A 298 -0.45 -7.42 -14.84
N MET A 299 0.64 -7.20 -15.59
CA MET A 299 1.66 -8.22 -15.81
C MET A 299 2.35 -8.63 -14.51
N LYS A 300 2.72 -7.66 -13.64
CA LYS A 300 3.36 -7.94 -12.35
C LYS A 300 2.39 -8.44 -11.29
N ALA A 301 1.10 -8.07 -11.40
CA ALA A 301 0.06 -8.55 -10.49
C ALA A 301 -0.15 -10.07 -10.59
N ILE A 302 0.12 -10.67 -11.76
CA ILE A 302 0.06 -12.11 -12.01
C ILE A 302 1.43 -12.70 -11.77
N LYS A 303 1.67 -13.21 -10.56
CA LYS A 303 2.95 -13.79 -10.15
C LYS A 303 3.21 -15.09 -10.91
N ASN A 304 4.46 -15.26 -11.36
CA ASN A 304 4.92 -16.54 -11.88
C ASN A 304 5.15 -17.55 -10.74
N GLU A 305 5.32 -18.83 -11.07
CA GLU A 305 5.46 -19.88 -10.05
C GLU A 305 6.71 -19.72 -9.17
N VAL A 306 7.79 -19.12 -9.67
CA VAL A 306 8.99 -18.84 -8.89
C VAL A 306 8.70 -17.76 -7.84
N GLU A 307 8.08 -16.66 -8.24
CA GLU A 307 7.65 -15.59 -7.32
C GLU A 307 6.69 -16.14 -6.25
N LEU A 308 5.70 -16.97 -6.62
CA LEU A 308 4.77 -17.60 -5.67
C LEU A 308 5.47 -18.52 -4.68
N GLN A 309 6.37 -19.38 -5.14
CA GLN A 309 7.11 -20.30 -4.26
C GLN A 309 8.04 -19.55 -3.31
N HIS A 310 8.63 -18.45 -3.75
CA HIS A 310 9.43 -17.58 -2.90
C HIS A 310 8.56 -16.84 -1.87
N THR A 311 7.42 -16.27 -2.28
CA THR A 311 6.49 -15.63 -1.34
C THR A 311 6.00 -16.61 -0.26
N ILE A 312 5.69 -17.87 -0.62
CA ILE A 312 5.35 -18.90 0.37
C ILE A 312 6.50 -19.12 1.37
N LYS A 313 7.78 -19.12 0.91
CA LYS A 313 8.93 -19.23 1.82
C LYS A 313 9.02 -18.02 2.77
N ALA A 314 8.75 -16.81 2.27
CA ALA A 314 8.68 -15.61 3.10
C ALA A 314 7.59 -15.76 4.19
N HIS A 315 6.43 -16.28 3.81
CA HIS A 315 5.33 -16.55 4.76
C HIS A 315 5.65 -17.64 5.78
N VAL A 316 6.48 -18.63 5.45
CA VAL A 316 6.98 -19.60 6.44
C VAL A 316 7.88 -18.90 7.45
N LYS A 317 8.82 -18.07 7.00
CA LYS A 317 9.71 -17.29 7.87
C LYS A 317 8.93 -16.35 8.80
N ASP A 318 8.02 -15.58 8.24
CA ASP A 318 7.20 -14.66 9.04
C ASP A 318 6.21 -15.41 9.93
N GLY A 319 5.69 -16.54 9.47
CA GLY A 319 4.86 -17.45 10.28
C GLY A 319 5.57 -17.94 11.53
N ILE A 320 6.86 -18.31 11.43
CA ILE A 320 7.69 -18.68 12.57
C ILE A 320 7.86 -17.48 13.51
N ALA A 321 8.24 -16.32 12.97
CA ALA A 321 8.50 -15.11 13.76
C ALA A 321 7.23 -14.65 14.51
N HIS A 322 6.11 -14.56 13.80
CA HIS A 322 4.84 -14.11 14.36
C HIS A 322 4.26 -15.12 15.38
N THR A 323 4.41 -16.41 15.14
CA THR A 323 3.98 -17.45 16.08
C THR A 323 4.80 -17.42 17.37
N LYS A 324 6.14 -17.26 17.30
CA LYS A 324 7.01 -17.02 18.45
C LYS A 324 6.60 -15.77 19.23
N PHE A 325 6.23 -14.72 18.51
CA PHE A 325 5.76 -13.49 19.11
C PHE A 325 4.44 -13.68 19.89
N ILE A 326 3.46 -14.38 19.33
CA ILE A 326 2.21 -14.69 20.05
C ILE A 326 2.51 -15.55 21.27
N TYR A 327 3.37 -16.55 21.16
CA TYR A 327 3.81 -17.35 22.32
C TYR A 327 4.43 -16.47 23.40
N TRP A 328 5.31 -15.54 23.04
CA TRP A 328 5.90 -14.59 23.96
C TRP A 328 4.84 -13.73 24.68
N LEU A 329 3.85 -13.18 23.95
CA LEU A 329 2.73 -12.44 24.54
C LEU A 329 1.97 -13.29 25.58
N LYS A 330 1.66 -14.54 25.22
CA LYS A 330 0.97 -15.47 26.13
C LYS A 330 1.80 -15.80 27.37
N GLN A 331 3.13 -15.87 27.26
CA GLN A 331 4.01 -16.04 28.41
C GLN A 331 4.03 -14.81 29.32
N LEU A 332 4.04 -13.60 28.79
CA LEU A 332 3.93 -12.36 29.59
C LEU A 332 2.65 -12.34 30.42
N VAL A 333 1.52 -12.69 29.80
CA VAL A 333 0.23 -12.80 30.52
C VAL A 333 0.29 -13.85 31.62
N LYS A 334 0.79 -15.06 31.31
CA LYS A 334 0.92 -16.17 32.29
C LYS A 334 1.81 -15.81 33.49
N GLN A 335 2.84 -15.00 33.24
CA GLN A 335 3.80 -14.56 34.28
C GLN A 335 3.31 -13.31 35.04
N GLY A 336 2.25 -12.65 34.59
CA GLY A 336 1.75 -11.39 35.15
C GLY A 336 2.68 -10.20 34.91
N THR A 337 3.43 -10.22 33.82
CA THR A 337 4.44 -9.20 33.48
C THR A 337 4.08 -8.40 32.20
N SER A 338 2.90 -8.62 31.61
CA SER A 338 2.53 -8.00 30.34
C SER A 338 2.54 -6.47 30.38
N GLU A 339 2.18 -5.84 31.50
CA GLU A 339 2.21 -4.37 31.64
C GLU A 339 3.62 -3.77 31.77
N GLN A 340 4.68 -4.59 31.78
CA GLN A 340 6.07 -4.12 31.68
C GLN A 340 6.46 -3.84 30.22
N GLU A 341 5.66 -4.32 29.28
CA GLU A 341 5.77 -4.08 27.84
C GLU A 341 4.67 -3.14 27.38
N ASP A 342 4.93 -2.43 26.29
CA ASP A 342 3.99 -1.54 25.63
C ASP A 342 3.90 -1.85 24.11
N GLU A 343 3.09 -1.11 23.39
CA GLU A 343 2.89 -1.31 21.96
C GLU A 343 4.18 -1.15 21.15
N LEU A 344 5.08 -0.23 21.54
CA LEU A 344 6.35 0.00 20.86
C LEU A 344 7.34 -1.12 21.13
N SER A 345 7.49 -1.53 22.40
CA SER A 345 8.41 -2.62 22.76
C SER A 345 7.96 -3.95 22.15
N ALA A 346 6.65 -4.20 22.09
CA ALA A 346 6.09 -5.38 21.44
C ALA A 346 6.32 -5.37 19.92
N SER A 347 6.11 -4.22 19.27
CA SER A 347 6.43 -4.06 17.84
C SER A 347 7.91 -4.34 17.54
N ALA A 348 8.82 -3.79 18.36
CA ALA A 348 10.25 -4.03 18.24
C ALA A 348 10.59 -5.52 18.44
N LYS A 349 9.92 -6.20 19.37
CA LYS A 349 10.12 -7.64 19.65
C LYS A 349 9.76 -8.51 18.46
N LEU A 350 8.66 -8.20 17.75
CA LEU A 350 8.29 -8.93 16.53
C LEU A 350 9.36 -8.75 15.44
N VAL A 351 9.90 -7.54 15.27
CA VAL A 351 11.00 -7.29 14.32
C VAL A 351 12.26 -8.09 14.70
N GLU A 352 12.56 -8.27 15.99
CA GLU A 352 13.66 -9.15 16.42
C GLU A 352 13.45 -10.58 15.94
N PHE A 353 12.27 -11.17 16.17
CA PHE A 353 11.95 -12.52 15.72
C PHE A 353 12.02 -12.67 14.19
N ARG A 354 11.63 -11.64 13.44
CA ARG A 354 11.77 -11.62 11.97
C ARG A 354 13.23 -11.64 11.53
N LYS A 355 14.09 -10.86 12.19
CA LYS A 355 15.55 -10.86 11.90
C LYS A 355 16.21 -12.21 12.16
N GLU A 356 15.73 -12.98 13.13
CA GLU A 356 16.22 -14.33 13.43
C GLU A 356 16.01 -15.31 12.27
N GLN A 357 15.04 -15.05 11.37
CA GLN A 357 14.71 -15.96 10.26
C GLN A 357 15.70 -15.88 9.08
N GLY A 358 16.60 -14.89 9.08
CA GLY A 358 17.54 -14.65 8.00
C GLY A 358 16.88 -14.08 6.72
N GLY A 359 17.63 -13.28 5.98
CA GLY A 359 17.14 -12.63 4.76
C GLY A 359 16.09 -11.53 4.99
N PHE A 360 15.88 -11.10 6.22
CA PHE A 360 15.01 -9.96 6.55
C PHE A 360 15.63 -8.66 6.01
N ILE A 361 14.87 -7.91 5.24
CA ILE A 361 15.27 -6.63 4.65
C ILE A 361 14.75 -5.48 5.52
N CYS A 362 13.44 -5.35 5.62
CA CYS A 362 12.77 -4.33 6.44
C CYS A 362 11.29 -4.74 6.68
N PRO A 363 10.54 -4.06 7.56
CA PRO A 363 9.07 -4.16 7.57
C PRO A 363 8.50 -3.78 6.19
N SER A 364 7.40 -4.39 5.78
CA SER A 364 6.74 -4.11 4.50
C SER A 364 5.86 -2.85 4.54
N PHE A 365 5.56 -2.36 5.73
CA PHE A 365 4.91 -1.08 6.03
C PHE A 365 5.16 -0.69 7.49
N SER A 366 4.73 0.53 7.88
CA SER A 366 4.81 0.97 9.27
C SER A 366 3.96 0.08 10.16
N PRO A 367 4.54 -0.63 11.14
CA PRO A 367 3.80 -1.56 11.99
C PRO A 367 2.61 -0.90 12.70
N ILE A 368 1.46 -1.55 12.68
CA ILE A 368 0.27 -1.17 13.42
C ILE A 368 0.14 -2.13 14.61
N CYS A 369 0.45 -1.65 15.79
CA CYS A 369 0.39 -2.41 17.04
C CYS A 369 -0.50 -1.65 18.01
N GLY A 370 -1.79 -2.01 18.08
CA GLY A 370 -2.79 -1.29 18.88
C GLY A 370 -3.38 -2.15 19.99
N HIS A 371 -3.19 -1.72 21.25
CA HIS A 371 -3.71 -2.39 22.44
C HIS A 371 -5.03 -1.75 22.89
N GLY A 372 -6.04 -2.57 23.19
CA GLY A 372 -7.33 -2.11 23.67
C GLY A 372 -7.95 -1.05 22.73
N GLU A 373 -8.21 0.13 23.28
CA GLU A 373 -8.81 1.26 22.57
C GLU A 373 -8.01 1.76 21.36
N ASN A 374 -6.67 1.63 21.38
CA ASN A 374 -5.81 1.99 20.24
C ASN A 374 -6.02 1.07 19.03
N GLY A 375 -6.39 -0.20 19.26
CA GLY A 375 -6.74 -1.14 18.20
C GLY A 375 -7.98 -0.71 17.39
N ALA A 376 -8.82 0.19 17.92
CA ALA A 376 -9.97 0.74 17.20
C ALA A 376 -9.58 1.78 16.13
N ILE A 377 -8.34 2.24 16.12
CA ILE A 377 -7.82 3.17 15.12
C ILE A 377 -7.20 2.33 14.00
N VAL A 378 -7.87 2.26 12.85
CA VAL A 378 -7.56 1.32 11.74
C VAL A 378 -6.09 1.38 11.32
N HIS A 379 -5.51 2.59 11.18
CA HIS A 379 -4.11 2.83 10.85
C HIS A 379 -3.39 3.49 12.05
N TYR A 380 -3.46 2.82 13.21
CA TYR A 380 -2.79 3.29 14.40
C TYR A 380 -1.27 3.27 14.20
N SER A 381 -0.63 4.37 14.55
CA SER A 381 0.83 4.46 14.60
C SER A 381 1.23 4.81 16.01
N SER A 382 1.79 3.84 16.73
CA SER A 382 2.27 4.05 18.09
C SER A 382 3.47 5.00 18.11
N SER A 383 3.49 5.89 19.10
CA SER A 383 4.59 6.79 19.38
C SER A 383 4.90 6.75 20.87
N LYS A 384 6.00 7.38 21.30
CA LYS A 384 6.32 7.49 22.72
C LYS A 384 5.24 8.18 23.54
N GLU A 385 4.46 9.06 22.90
CA GLU A 385 3.38 9.83 23.53
C GLU A 385 2.04 9.08 23.55
N THR A 386 1.86 8.11 22.66
CA THR A 386 0.58 7.41 22.48
C THR A 386 0.60 5.94 22.89
N SER A 387 1.79 5.33 22.97
CA SER A 387 1.96 3.92 23.36
C SER A 387 1.45 3.67 24.78
N ILE A 388 0.72 2.59 24.96
CA ILE A 388 0.14 2.19 26.25
C ILE A 388 0.63 0.79 26.67
N PRO A 389 0.71 0.50 27.99
CA PRO A 389 1.08 -0.82 28.49
C PRO A 389 0.10 -1.91 28.06
N LEU A 390 0.61 -3.14 27.86
CA LEU A 390 -0.17 -4.32 27.47
C LEU A 390 -0.94 -4.89 28.67
N ARG A 391 -2.11 -4.35 28.95
CA ARG A 391 -3.03 -4.77 30.02
C ARG A 391 -3.72 -6.09 29.67
N THR A 392 -4.12 -6.85 30.68
CA THR A 392 -4.95 -8.05 30.50
C THR A 392 -6.44 -7.71 30.36
N GLY A 393 -7.25 -8.65 29.85
CA GLY A 393 -8.70 -8.52 29.74
C GLY A 393 -9.19 -7.83 28.46
N THR A 394 -8.29 -7.57 27.51
CA THR A 394 -8.61 -6.98 26.19
C THR A 394 -7.77 -7.58 25.08
N PHE A 395 -7.84 -7.02 23.88
CA PHE A 395 -7.10 -7.47 22.72
C PHE A 395 -5.84 -6.64 22.45
N PHE A 396 -4.85 -7.29 21.85
CA PHE A 396 -3.73 -6.64 21.19
C PHE A 396 -3.78 -6.98 19.69
N LEU A 397 -4.07 -5.99 18.88
CA LEU A 397 -4.07 -6.07 17.43
C LEU A 397 -2.67 -5.77 16.92
N THR A 398 -2.12 -6.69 16.10
CA THR A 398 -0.83 -6.50 15.42
C THR A 398 -1.05 -6.74 13.93
N ASP A 399 -0.97 -5.66 13.15
CA ASP A 399 -1.00 -5.67 11.69
C ASP A 399 0.38 -5.24 11.22
N THR A 400 1.11 -6.20 10.66
CA THR A 400 2.54 -6.05 10.39
C THR A 400 2.97 -7.01 9.30
N GLY A 401 3.94 -6.59 8.51
CA GLY A 401 4.54 -7.44 7.50
C GLY A 401 6.05 -7.24 7.40
N ALA A 402 6.66 -7.99 6.51
CA ALA A 402 8.10 -7.94 6.26
C ALA A 402 8.43 -8.13 4.79
N HIS A 403 9.50 -7.49 4.36
CA HIS A 403 10.23 -7.90 3.16
C HIS A 403 11.37 -8.81 3.57
N PHE A 404 11.35 -10.04 3.07
CA PHE A 404 12.48 -10.95 3.09
C PHE A 404 13.08 -11.03 1.68
N GLU A 405 14.29 -11.58 1.56
CA GLU A 405 14.87 -11.80 0.23
C GLU A 405 13.98 -12.67 -0.67
N GLU A 406 13.09 -13.44 -0.10
CA GLU A 406 12.16 -14.34 -0.79
C GLU A 406 10.83 -13.68 -1.15
N GLY A 407 10.44 -12.56 -0.54
CA GLY A 407 9.16 -11.92 -0.85
C GLY A 407 8.65 -11.02 0.25
N SER A 408 7.42 -10.56 0.08
CA SER A 408 6.73 -9.66 1.01
C SER A 408 5.64 -10.40 1.76
N THR A 409 5.36 -9.97 2.99
CA THR A 409 4.27 -10.49 3.82
C THR A 409 3.43 -9.36 4.38
N ASP A 410 2.15 -9.66 4.60
CA ASP A 410 1.17 -8.83 5.27
C ASP A 410 0.29 -9.72 6.16
N ILE A 411 0.33 -9.51 7.47
CA ILE A 411 -0.32 -10.40 8.44
C ILE A 411 -0.90 -9.60 9.58
N THR A 412 -2.21 -9.70 9.78
CA THR A 412 -2.84 -9.20 11.00
C THR A 412 -3.27 -10.35 11.91
N ARG A 413 -2.92 -10.22 13.20
CA ARG A 413 -3.48 -11.03 14.27
C ARG A 413 -3.97 -10.16 15.41
N THR A 414 -5.13 -10.52 15.93
CA THR A 414 -5.67 -9.97 17.18
C THR A 414 -5.55 -11.02 18.26
N THR A 415 -4.75 -10.72 19.29
CA THR A 415 -4.41 -11.66 20.37
C THR A 415 -5.13 -11.27 21.65
N ALA A 416 -5.80 -12.23 22.30
CA ALA A 416 -6.38 -12.04 23.63
C ALA A 416 -5.29 -11.97 24.70
N MET A 417 -5.23 -10.84 25.40
CA MET A 417 -4.31 -10.64 26.51
C MET A 417 -4.95 -11.14 27.82
N GLY A 418 -4.91 -12.46 28.00
CA GLY A 418 -5.60 -13.17 29.08
C GLY A 418 -7.08 -13.39 28.81
N GLU A 419 -7.85 -13.66 29.88
CA GLU A 419 -9.29 -13.90 29.78
C GLU A 419 -10.00 -12.61 29.30
N VAL A 420 -10.82 -12.75 28.24
CA VAL A 420 -11.60 -11.66 27.67
C VAL A 420 -13.10 -11.91 27.84
N SER A 421 -13.89 -10.84 27.84
CA SER A 421 -15.34 -10.93 28.02
C SER A 421 -16.06 -11.65 26.88
N ASP A 422 -17.28 -12.16 27.15
CA ASP A 422 -18.13 -12.80 26.14
C ASP A 422 -18.42 -11.88 24.94
N LYS A 423 -18.56 -10.56 25.17
CA LYS A 423 -18.73 -9.58 24.08
C LYS A 423 -17.51 -9.53 23.17
N LEU A 424 -16.30 -9.52 23.75
CA LEU A 424 -15.06 -9.52 22.97
C LEU A 424 -14.90 -10.81 22.17
N LYS A 425 -15.24 -11.97 22.76
CA LYS A 425 -15.25 -13.25 22.05
C LYS A 425 -16.28 -13.27 20.92
N TYR A 426 -17.46 -12.72 21.17
CA TYR A 426 -18.50 -12.60 20.15
C TYR A 426 -17.99 -11.79 18.95
N ASP A 427 -17.42 -10.61 19.19
CA ASP A 427 -16.94 -9.73 18.14
C ASP A 427 -15.79 -10.38 17.35
N TYR A 428 -14.83 -10.99 18.04
CA TYR A 428 -13.73 -11.71 17.40
C TYR A 428 -14.26 -12.85 16.51
N THR A 429 -15.21 -13.63 17.01
CA THR A 429 -15.78 -14.77 16.27
C THR A 429 -16.54 -14.30 15.03
N ARG A 430 -17.22 -13.14 15.09
CA ARG A 430 -17.87 -12.55 13.90
C ARG A 430 -16.85 -12.17 12.83
N VAL A 431 -15.75 -11.52 13.20
CA VAL A 431 -14.68 -11.21 12.25
C VAL A 431 -14.03 -12.48 11.70
N LEU A 432 -13.81 -13.50 12.53
CA LEU A 432 -13.31 -14.80 12.07
C LEU A 432 -14.26 -15.47 11.07
N GLN A 433 -15.57 -15.42 11.30
CA GLN A 433 -16.57 -15.92 10.34
C GLN A 433 -16.52 -15.18 9.00
N CYS A 434 -16.28 -13.85 9.02
CA CYS A 434 -16.06 -13.07 7.81
C CYS A 434 -14.86 -13.61 7.03
N HIS A 435 -13.74 -13.79 7.72
CA HIS A 435 -12.49 -14.29 7.12
C HIS A 435 -12.65 -15.71 6.56
N LEU A 436 -13.19 -16.66 7.34
CA LEU A 436 -13.33 -18.06 6.93
C LEU A 436 -14.28 -18.23 5.73
N ARG A 437 -15.37 -17.45 5.66
CA ARG A 437 -16.32 -17.51 4.54
C ARG A 437 -15.71 -17.08 3.23
N LEU A 438 -14.89 -16.05 3.24
CA LEU A 438 -14.18 -15.59 2.03
C LEU A 438 -13.08 -16.59 1.63
N SER A 439 -12.29 -17.06 2.58
CA SER A 439 -11.16 -17.97 2.30
C SER A 439 -11.58 -19.28 1.63
N ARG A 440 -12.75 -19.83 1.97
CA ARG A 440 -13.27 -21.10 1.40
C ARG A 440 -14.06 -20.96 0.11
N LEU A 441 -14.15 -19.74 -0.44
CA LEU A 441 -14.99 -19.47 -1.59
C LEU A 441 -14.45 -20.12 -2.86
N LYS A 442 -15.35 -20.78 -3.61
CA LYS A 442 -15.13 -21.21 -4.99
C LYS A 442 -15.91 -20.30 -5.92
N PHE A 443 -15.29 -19.86 -7.00
CA PHE A 443 -15.88 -18.91 -7.93
C PHE A 443 -15.47 -19.19 -9.38
N MET A 444 -16.15 -18.57 -10.33
CA MET A 444 -15.88 -18.73 -11.76
C MET A 444 -14.78 -17.77 -12.21
N GLU A 445 -13.98 -18.17 -13.18
CA GLU A 445 -13.09 -17.27 -13.91
C GLU A 445 -13.88 -16.06 -14.43
N GLY A 446 -13.34 -14.84 -14.28
CA GLY A 446 -14.02 -13.59 -14.60
C GLY A 446 -14.68 -12.89 -13.41
N VAL A 447 -14.76 -13.53 -12.25
CA VAL A 447 -15.21 -12.91 -10.99
C VAL A 447 -14.13 -11.97 -10.47
N SER A 448 -14.55 -10.82 -9.97
CA SER A 448 -13.67 -9.80 -9.35
C SER A 448 -13.88 -9.70 -7.85
N GLY A 449 -13.01 -8.96 -7.18
CA GLY A 449 -13.13 -8.72 -5.74
C GLY A 449 -14.42 -8.02 -5.33
N ALA A 450 -15.02 -7.20 -6.22
CA ALA A 450 -16.32 -6.59 -5.97
C ALA A 450 -17.46 -7.61 -5.85
N ASN A 451 -17.33 -8.76 -6.52
CA ASN A 451 -18.33 -9.82 -6.45
C ASN A 451 -18.22 -10.63 -5.16
N VAL A 452 -17.03 -10.79 -4.61
CA VAL A 452 -16.77 -11.68 -3.46
C VAL A 452 -16.76 -10.97 -2.11
N ASP A 453 -16.60 -9.67 -2.06
CA ASP A 453 -16.54 -8.88 -0.83
C ASP A 453 -17.73 -9.11 0.12
N LEU A 454 -18.93 -9.29 -0.44
CA LEU A 454 -20.14 -9.52 0.35
C LEU A 454 -20.08 -10.81 1.20
N PHE A 455 -19.33 -11.82 0.78
CA PHE A 455 -19.16 -13.04 1.56
C PHE A 455 -18.42 -12.78 2.88
N ALA A 456 -17.46 -11.86 2.86
CA ALA A 456 -16.78 -11.41 4.06
C ALA A 456 -17.66 -10.51 4.93
N ARG A 457 -18.42 -9.58 4.35
CA ARG A 457 -19.20 -8.61 5.14
C ARG A 457 -20.49 -9.18 5.73
N ALA A 458 -21.06 -10.20 5.10
CA ALA A 458 -22.38 -10.73 5.45
C ALA A 458 -22.54 -11.10 6.94
N PRO A 459 -21.56 -11.69 7.66
CA PRO A 459 -21.71 -11.95 9.09
C PRO A 459 -21.89 -10.69 9.94
N LEU A 460 -21.09 -9.65 9.71
CA LEU A 460 -21.19 -8.37 10.45
C LEU A 460 -22.49 -7.61 10.11
N TRP A 461 -22.90 -7.62 8.84
CA TRP A 461 -24.14 -6.94 8.44
C TRP A 461 -25.39 -7.53 9.06
N GLN A 462 -25.38 -8.81 9.47
CA GLN A 462 -26.48 -9.40 10.23
C GLN A 462 -26.65 -8.74 11.61
N ASP A 463 -25.57 -8.21 12.16
CA ASP A 463 -25.55 -7.49 13.45
C ASP A 463 -25.61 -5.97 13.27
N TYR A 464 -25.83 -5.48 12.02
CA TYR A 464 -25.80 -4.05 11.66
C TYR A 464 -24.43 -3.38 11.90
N GLU A 465 -23.36 -4.18 11.91
CA GLU A 465 -21.98 -3.75 12.04
C GLU A 465 -21.26 -3.79 10.68
N ASN A 466 -20.18 -3.00 10.53
CA ASN A 466 -19.42 -2.90 9.29
C ASN A 466 -18.01 -2.38 9.57
N PHE A 467 -17.11 -2.59 8.59
CA PHE A 467 -15.81 -1.93 8.52
C PHE A 467 -15.73 -1.06 7.25
N ASN A 468 -15.00 0.07 7.34
CA ASN A 468 -14.99 1.11 6.30
C ASN A 468 -13.78 1.03 5.34
N HIS A 469 -12.90 0.04 5.50
CA HIS A 469 -11.80 -0.23 4.57
C HIS A 469 -12.16 -1.33 3.54
N GLY A 470 -11.27 -1.62 2.60
CA GLY A 470 -11.38 -2.78 1.72
C GLY A 470 -11.29 -4.08 2.51
N THR A 471 -11.86 -5.16 2.00
CA THR A 471 -11.70 -6.48 2.61
C THR A 471 -10.35 -7.10 2.24
N GLY A 472 -9.67 -6.54 1.25
CA GLY A 472 -8.35 -6.97 0.84
C GLY A 472 -7.82 -6.20 -0.37
N HIS A 473 -6.52 -6.28 -0.58
CA HIS A 473 -5.79 -5.66 -1.67
C HIS A 473 -4.82 -6.65 -2.31
N GLY A 474 -4.36 -6.36 -3.52
CA GLY A 474 -3.26 -7.11 -4.12
C GLY A 474 -1.95 -6.87 -3.38
N VAL A 475 -1.04 -7.84 -3.45
CA VAL A 475 0.28 -7.78 -2.79
C VAL A 475 1.39 -7.91 -3.81
N GLY A 476 2.40 -7.04 -3.71
CA GLY A 476 3.57 -7.03 -4.60
C GLY A 476 4.66 -8.01 -4.16
N TYR A 477 5.40 -8.52 -5.14
CA TYR A 477 6.57 -9.36 -4.89
C TYR A 477 7.84 -8.49 -4.77
N LEU A 478 8.32 -8.28 -3.54
CA LEU A 478 9.40 -7.32 -3.25
C LEU A 478 9.15 -5.98 -3.97
N GLY A 479 8.01 -5.38 -3.63
CA GLY A 479 7.51 -4.13 -4.19
C GLY A 479 6.51 -3.49 -3.23
N ASN A 480 5.53 -2.76 -3.76
CA ASN A 480 4.46 -2.19 -2.96
C ASN A 480 3.68 -3.28 -2.24
N ILE A 481 3.44 -3.12 -0.95
CA ILE A 481 2.59 -4.06 -0.21
C ILE A 481 1.13 -3.96 -0.71
N HIS A 482 0.64 -2.76 -0.98
CA HIS A 482 -0.62 -2.55 -1.67
C HIS A 482 -0.38 -2.48 -3.18
N GLU A 483 -0.57 -3.59 -3.88
CA GLU A 483 -0.37 -3.67 -5.32
C GLU A 483 -1.67 -3.91 -6.07
N GLY A 484 -2.09 -2.91 -6.89
CA GLY A 484 -3.19 -3.09 -7.82
C GLY A 484 -2.84 -3.99 -9.03
N PRO A 485 -3.79 -4.22 -9.95
CA PRO A 485 -5.08 -3.55 -10.09
C PRO A 485 -6.26 -4.26 -9.43
N HIS A 486 -6.03 -5.40 -8.79
CA HIS A 486 -7.05 -6.20 -8.11
C HIS A 486 -7.08 -5.93 -6.60
N GLY A 487 -8.17 -6.30 -5.98
CA GLY A 487 -8.39 -6.20 -4.54
C GLY A 487 -9.78 -6.72 -4.21
N ILE A 488 -10.20 -6.65 -2.95
CA ILE A 488 -11.53 -7.05 -2.50
C ILE A 488 -12.20 -5.84 -1.85
N HIS A 489 -13.25 -5.32 -2.49
CA HIS A 489 -13.96 -4.14 -2.03
C HIS A 489 -15.37 -4.10 -2.61
N TRP A 490 -16.39 -3.78 -1.81
CA TRP A 490 -17.79 -3.72 -2.27
C TRP A 490 -18.10 -2.62 -3.29
N GLY A 491 -17.28 -1.56 -3.33
CA GLY A 491 -17.39 -0.53 -4.36
C GLY A 491 -16.82 -1.03 -5.69
N ILE A 492 -17.68 -1.21 -6.68
CA ILE A 492 -17.37 -1.84 -7.99
C ILE A 492 -16.12 -1.24 -8.64
N TYR A 493 -15.97 0.08 -8.65
CA TYR A 493 -14.84 0.74 -9.33
C TYR A 493 -13.47 0.49 -8.68
N ARG A 494 -13.43 0.03 -7.43
CA ARG A 494 -12.18 -0.20 -6.68
C ARG A 494 -11.65 -1.62 -6.79
N ALA A 495 -12.48 -2.57 -7.21
CA ALA A 495 -12.15 -3.97 -7.28
C ALA A 495 -12.79 -4.63 -8.53
N ALA A 496 -12.77 -3.89 -9.66
CA ALA A 496 -13.38 -4.32 -10.92
C ALA A 496 -12.51 -5.32 -11.69
N GLU A 497 -11.19 -5.34 -11.46
CA GLU A 497 -10.29 -6.25 -12.18
C GLU A 497 -10.62 -7.70 -11.83
N PRO A 498 -10.92 -8.56 -12.82
CA PRO A 498 -11.17 -9.97 -12.56
C PRO A 498 -9.95 -10.68 -12.01
N PHE A 499 -10.18 -11.57 -11.04
CA PHE A 499 -9.11 -12.41 -10.53
C PHE A 499 -8.53 -13.32 -11.60
N LYS A 500 -7.20 -13.44 -11.60
CA LYS A 500 -6.44 -14.34 -12.48
C LYS A 500 -5.57 -15.27 -11.64
N HIS A 501 -5.33 -16.47 -12.18
CA HIS A 501 -4.41 -17.41 -11.55
C HIS A 501 -3.03 -16.77 -11.32
N GLY A 502 -2.48 -16.91 -10.13
CA GLY A 502 -1.21 -16.32 -9.74
C GLY A 502 -1.32 -14.93 -9.09
N MET A 503 -2.51 -14.31 -9.05
CA MET A 503 -2.70 -13.10 -8.26
C MET A 503 -2.65 -13.42 -6.76
N VAL A 504 -2.04 -12.53 -5.99
CA VAL A 504 -2.00 -12.57 -4.52
C VAL A 504 -2.90 -11.46 -4.00
N VAL A 505 -3.73 -11.78 -3.00
CA VAL A 505 -4.67 -10.81 -2.41
C VAL A 505 -4.81 -11.06 -0.92
N THR A 506 -4.93 -9.99 -0.11
CA THR A 506 -5.22 -10.11 1.32
C THR A 506 -6.70 -10.40 1.56
N ASN A 507 -7.00 -10.98 2.72
CA ASN A 507 -8.34 -11.16 3.27
C ASN A 507 -8.30 -10.70 4.73
N GLU A 508 -8.73 -9.45 4.97
CA GLU A 508 -8.49 -8.70 6.22
C GLU A 508 -9.76 -8.04 6.80
N PRO A 509 -10.88 -8.75 6.96
CA PRO A 509 -12.06 -8.16 7.60
C PRO A 509 -11.74 -7.69 9.02
N GLY A 510 -12.44 -6.66 9.48
CA GLY A 510 -12.24 -6.09 10.80
C GLY A 510 -13.51 -5.59 11.46
N LEU A 511 -13.40 -5.23 12.75
CA LEU A 511 -14.42 -4.53 13.53
C LEU A 511 -13.73 -3.57 14.51
N TYR A 512 -14.18 -2.32 14.55
CA TYR A 512 -13.51 -1.25 15.30
C TYR A 512 -14.52 -0.50 16.16
N ILE A 513 -14.42 -0.69 17.48
CA ILE A 513 -15.34 -0.08 18.47
C ILE A 513 -14.59 1.04 19.20
N SER A 514 -14.87 2.28 18.82
CA SER A 514 -14.22 3.47 19.37
C SER A 514 -14.24 3.50 20.90
N GLY A 515 -13.07 3.74 21.49
CA GLY A 515 -12.87 3.78 22.94
C GLY A 515 -12.94 2.41 23.64
N SER A 516 -12.93 1.31 22.89
CA SER A 516 -12.97 -0.06 23.41
C SER A 516 -11.90 -0.96 22.81
N HIS A 517 -12.07 -1.41 21.57
CA HIS A 517 -11.17 -2.38 20.95
C HIS A 517 -11.27 -2.36 19.42
N GLY A 518 -10.22 -2.88 18.77
CA GLY A 518 -10.24 -3.22 17.35
C GLY A 518 -9.89 -4.70 17.15
N ILE A 519 -10.47 -5.27 16.11
CA ILE A 519 -10.21 -6.63 15.65
C ILE A 519 -9.97 -6.56 14.15
N ARG A 520 -8.84 -7.08 13.68
CA ARG A 520 -8.57 -7.40 12.28
C ARG A 520 -7.92 -8.77 12.21
N LEU A 521 -8.36 -9.60 11.28
CA LEU A 521 -7.88 -10.96 11.08
C LEU A 521 -7.52 -11.11 9.61
N GLU A 522 -6.25 -11.35 9.32
CA GLU A 522 -5.73 -11.28 7.98
C GLU A 522 -4.83 -12.44 7.59
N ASN A 523 -5.03 -12.92 6.38
CA ASN A 523 -4.13 -13.80 5.65
C ASN A 523 -3.98 -13.33 4.21
N GLU A 524 -2.84 -13.60 3.60
CA GLU A 524 -2.66 -13.54 2.16
C GLU A 524 -3.13 -14.83 1.48
N LEU A 525 -3.74 -14.66 0.31
CA LEU A 525 -4.36 -15.69 -0.50
C LEU A 525 -3.80 -15.67 -1.92
N ILE A 526 -3.50 -16.85 -2.47
CA ILE A 526 -3.18 -17.00 -3.90
C ILE A 526 -4.46 -17.40 -4.64
N VAL A 527 -4.76 -16.76 -5.75
CA VAL A 527 -5.84 -17.16 -6.65
C VAL A 527 -5.38 -18.34 -7.49
N ARG A 528 -6.06 -19.49 -7.37
CA ARG A 528 -5.73 -20.74 -8.07
C ARG A 528 -6.85 -21.20 -9.01
N LYS A 529 -6.47 -21.66 -10.21
CA LYS A 529 -7.36 -22.45 -11.06
C LYS A 529 -7.56 -23.83 -10.48
N THR A 530 -8.81 -24.33 -10.48
CA THR A 530 -9.16 -25.67 -10.02
C THR A 530 -9.85 -26.47 -11.11
N VAL A 531 -11.09 -26.89 -10.91
CA VAL A 531 -11.84 -27.72 -11.83
C VAL A 531 -12.28 -26.91 -13.05
N LYS A 532 -12.12 -27.49 -14.24
CA LYS A 532 -12.77 -27.03 -15.46
C LYS A 532 -13.81 -28.08 -15.90
N ASN A 533 -15.03 -27.64 -16.11
CA ASN A 533 -16.14 -28.52 -16.52
C ASN A 533 -17.03 -27.80 -17.57
N GLU A 534 -18.22 -28.34 -17.83
CA GLU A 534 -19.19 -27.79 -18.79
C GLU A 534 -19.69 -26.38 -18.42
N TYR A 535 -19.58 -25.96 -17.17
CA TYR A 535 -19.94 -24.60 -16.71
C TYR A 535 -18.80 -23.59 -16.85
N GLY A 536 -17.55 -24.05 -17.05
CA GLY A 536 -16.38 -23.20 -17.25
C GLY A 536 -15.22 -23.53 -16.29
N GLN A 537 -14.28 -22.60 -16.17
CA GLN A 537 -13.14 -22.70 -15.26
C GLN A 537 -13.53 -22.20 -13.87
N PHE A 538 -13.36 -23.04 -12.85
CA PHE A 538 -13.49 -22.66 -11.45
C PHE A 538 -12.15 -22.23 -10.86
N MET A 539 -12.25 -21.35 -9.89
CA MET A 539 -11.14 -20.77 -9.14
C MET A 539 -11.39 -20.93 -7.65
N GLU A 540 -10.33 -20.90 -6.84
CA GLU A 540 -10.41 -20.84 -5.38
C GLU A 540 -9.23 -20.03 -4.82
N PHE A 541 -9.29 -19.75 -3.53
CA PHE A 541 -8.22 -19.13 -2.77
C PHE A 541 -7.39 -20.19 -2.05
N GLU A 542 -6.06 -20.16 -2.24
CA GLU A 542 -5.09 -20.92 -1.47
C GLU A 542 -4.46 -20.02 -0.41
N VAL A 543 -4.64 -20.33 0.86
CA VAL A 543 -4.05 -19.57 1.97
C VAL A 543 -2.55 -19.85 2.05
N MET A 544 -1.72 -18.81 2.09
CA MET A 544 -0.26 -18.94 2.24
C MET A 544 0.29 -18.34 3.54
N THR A 545 -0.52 -17.76 4.39
CA THR A 545 -0.13 -17.28 5.72
C THR A 545 -0.23 -18.40 6.74
N PHE A 546 0.84 -18.62 7.51
CA PHE A 546 0.96 -19.72 8.48
C PHE A 546 1.13 -19.18 9.91
N VAL A 547 0.07 -18.59 10.48
CA VAL A 547 0.03 -18.11 11.88
C VAL A 547 -1.29 -18.57 12.50
N PRO A 548 -1.32 -19.21 13.71
CA PRO A 548 -2.56 -19.69 14.29
C PRO A 548 -3.52 -18.53 14.64
N TRP A 549 -4.83 -18.81 14.55
CA TRP A 549 -5.86 -17.98 15.15
C TRP A 549 -5.89 -18.22 16.67
N ASP A 550 -6.19 -17.17 17.43
CA ASP A 550 -6.23 -17.27 18.89
C ASP A 550 -7.52 -17.95 19.38
N LEU A 551 -7.45 -19.25 19.70
CA LEU A 551 -8.59 -20.03 20.16
C LEU A 551 -9.17 -19.52 21.50
N GLU A 552 -8.41 -18.76 22.32
CA GLU A 552 -8.90 -18.18 23.56
C GLU A 552 -9.86 -17.00 23.32
N ALA A 553 -9.79 -16.40 22.12
CA ALA A 553 -10.64 -15.30 21.68
C ALA A 553 -11.93 -15.76 21.01
N ILE A 554 -12.09 -17.06 20.74
CA ILE A 554 -13.21 -17.59 19.96
C ILE A 554 -14.34 -18.11 20.88
N ASP A 555 -15.58 -17.73 20.56
CA ASP A 555 -16.79 -18.42 21.04
C ASP A 555 -17.11 -19.60 20.10
N LEU A 556 -16.73 -20.80 20.52
CA LEU A 556 -16.87 -22.01 19.71
C LEU A 556 -18.32 -22.41 19.42
N ASP A 557 -19.28 -21.94 20.23
CA ASP A 557 -20.71 -22.25 20.06
C ASP A 557 -21.33 -21.40 18.93
N MET A 558 -20.69 -20.31 18.55
CA MET A 558 -21.10 -19.48 17.41
C MET A 558 -20.66 -20.04 16.06
N LEU A 559 -19.66 -20.91 16.03
CA LEU A 559 -19.12 -21.46 14.77
C LEU A 559 -20.06 -22.52 14.19
N THR A 560 -20.37 -22.40 12.89
CA THR A 560 -21.05 -23.47 12.15
C THR A 560 -20.12 -24.69 11.97
N ILE A 561 -20.68 -25.81 11.54
CA ILE A 561 -19.90 -27.03 11.23
C ILE A 561 -18.86 -26.70 10.14
N GLU A 562 -19.23 -25.92 9.14
CA GLU A 562 -18.35 -25.50 8.05
C GLU A 562 -17.24 -24.56 8.55
N ASP A 563 -17.56 -23.64 9.48
CA ASP A 563 -16.55 -22.75 10.06
C ASP A 563 -15.52 -23.55 10.88
N LYS A 564 -15.97 -24.51 11.71
CA LYS A 564 -15.08 -25.41 12.45
C LYS A 564 -14.22 -26.26 11.52
N TYR A 565 -14.79 -26.79 10.46
CA TYR A 565 -14.05 -27.57 9.46
C TYR A 565 -12.92 -26.75 8.82
N GLU A 566 -13.20 -25.53 8.37
CA GLU A 566 -12.19 -24.67 7.73
C GLU A 566 -11.14 -24.19 8.75
N LEU A 567 -11.53 -23.87 9.99
CA LEU A 567 -10.62 -23.52 11.06
C LEU A 567 -9.65 -24.67 11.38
N ASN A 568 -10.18 -25.89 11.56
CA ASN A 568 -9.37 -27.07 11.84
C ASN A 568 -8.44 -27.41 10.68
N LYS A 569 -8.91 -27.34 9.44
CA LYS A 569 -8.10 -27.52 8.23
C LYS A 569 -6.95 -26.51 8.16
N TYR A 570 -7.22 -25.23 8.44
CA TYR A 570 -6.21 -24.18 8.48
C TYR A 570 -5.18 -24.46 9.59
N HIS A 571 -5.62 -24.74 10.82
CA HIS A 571 -4.74 -25.03 11.94
C HIS A 571 -3.89 -26.28 11.72
N ALA A 572 -4.44 -27.32 11.12
CA ALA A 572 -3.67 -28.52 10.73
C ALA A 572 -2.54 -28.15 9.75
N LYS A 573 -2.80 -27.26 8.77
CA LYS A 573 -1.80 -26.79 7.82
C LYS A 573 -0.74 -25.92 8.51
N VAL A 574 -1.15 -25.03 9.39
CA VAL A 574 -0.23 -24.21 10.20
C VAL A 574 0.70 -25.10 11.02
N PHE A 575 0.15 -26.11 11.70
CA PHE A 575 0.96 -27.04 12.48
C PHE A 575 1.93 -27.84 11.60
N GLU A 576 1.44 -28.40 10.47
CA GLU A 576 2.29 -29.13 9.52
C GLU A 576 3.51 -28.31 9.07
N VAL A 577 3.29 -27.04 8.73
CA VAL A 577 4.34 -26.15 8.21
C VAL A 577 5.29 -25.69 9.31
N LEU A 578 4.77 -25.32 10.46
CA LEU A 578 5.57 -24.65 11.50
C LEU A 578 6.22 -25.62 12.50
N ALA A 579 5.60 -26.77 12.81
CA ALA A 579 6.11 -27.67 13.85
C ALA A 579 7.59 -28.09 13.69
N PRO A 580 8.14 -28.26 12.47
CA PRO A 580 9.56 -28.58 12.28
C PRO A 580 10.53 -27.47 12.78
N HIS A 581 10.04 -26.27 13.05
CA HIS A 581 10.83 -25.09 13.44
C HIS A 581 10.68 -24.74 14.92
N PHE A 582 9.92 -25.53 15.70
CA PHE A 582 9.66 -25.31 17.12
C PHE A 582 10.11 -26.51 17.94
N GLU A 583 10.55 -26.26 19.17
CA GLU A 583 11.00 -27.29 20.09
C GLU A 583 10.48 -27.02 21.52
N GLY A 584 10.51 -28.03 22.39
CA GLY A 584 10.18 -27.90 23.80
C GLY A 584 8.80 -27.29 24.08
N ASP A 585 8.77 -26.31 24.98
CA ASP A 585 7.51 -25.65 25.40
C ASP A 585 6.82 -24.86 24.28
N GLU A 586 7.58 -24.33 23.33
CA GLU A 586 7.04 -23.61 22.17
C GLU A 586 6.27 -24.58 21.26
N LEU A 587 6.82 -25.76 20.99
CA LEU A 587 6.15 -26.79 20.17
C LEU A 587 4.88 -27.32 20.86
N GLU A 588 4.92 -27.58 22.15
CA GLU A 588 3.73 -28.01 22.90
C GLU A 588 2.65 -26.92 22.93
N TRP A 589 3.03 -25.66 23.05
CA TRP A 589 2.10 -24.55 22.94
C TRP A 589 1.50 -24.46 21.52
N LEU A 590 2.32 -24.55 20.46
CA LEU A 590 1.86 -24.52 19.08
C LEU A 590 0.81 -25.63 18.83
N LYS A 591 1.07 -26.83 19.32
CA LYS A 591 0.14 -27.95 19.25
C LYS A 591 -1.22 -27.66 19.93
N GLN A 592 -1.18 -26.96 21.09
CA GLN A 592 -2.41 -26.55 21.77
C GLN A 592 -3.11 -25.40 21.03
N ALA A 593 -2.35 -24.43 20.50
CA ALA A 593 -2.88 -23.29 19.74
C ALA A 593 -3.53 -23.71 18.41
N THR A 594 -3.14 -24.86 17.85
CA THR A 594 -3.65 -25.40 16.58
C THR A 594 -4.52 -26.64 16.73
N ARG A 595 -4.96 -26.96 17.97
CA ARG A 595 -5.79 -28.16 18.22
C ARG A 595 -7.15 -28.06 17.52
N GLU A 596 -7.75 -29.21 17.21
CA GLU A 596 -9.12 -29.28 16.69
C GLU A 596 -10.15 -28.74 17.72
N VAL A 597 -11.24 -28.14 17.20
CA VAL A 597 -12.36 -27.58 17.97
C VAL A 597 -13.71 -28.08 17.48
#